data_9e77cd7fade3c54e1f55632f9699bee8
#
_entry.id   9e77cd7fade3c54e1f55632f9699bee8
#
_cell.length_a   1.000
_cell.length_b   1.000
_cell.length_c   1.000
_cell.angle_alpha   90.00
_cell.angle_beta   90.00
_cell.angle_gamma   90.00
#
_symmetry.space_group_name_H-M   'P 1'
#
loop_
_entity.id
_entity.type
_entity.pdbx_description
1 polymer ?
#
loop_
_entity_poly.entity_id
_entity_poly.type
_entity_poly.pdbx_seq_one_letter_code
_entity_poly.pdbx_strand_id
1 'polypeptide(L)'
;GEVALGRNCFIAFMTWEGYNYEDAILINERLVKEDRLSTIHIEEYECEARDTKLGPEEITRDIPNVGESAIKNLDERGIIRIGAEVDSGDILVGKVTPKGETELTAEERLLRAIFGEKAREVRDTSLKVPHGESGIIVDVKVFTRENGDDLSPGVNELVRCYIAKKRKITVGDKMAGRHGNKGVISRVLPEEDMPFMENGQPLDIVLNPQGIPSRMNIGQVLEVHLGLAAKTLGWHVATSVFDGAKEENIREALVQAGY
;
A
#
# COMPACT_ATOMS: atom_id res chain seq x y z
N GLY A 1 1.41 12.30 15.63
CA GLY A 1 2.07 12.02 14.40
C GLY A 1 1.75 13.01 13.31
N GLU A 2 2.74 13.31 12.50
CA GLU A 2 2.59 14.10 11.28
C GLU A 2 2.44 13.17 10.07
N VAL A 3 1.65 13.61 9.09
CA VAL A 3 1.59 12.98 7.78
C VAL A 3 2.68 13.56 6.90
N ALA A 4 3.57 12.71 6.40
CA ALA A 4 4.61 13.08 5.43
C ALA A 4 4.28 12.43 4.09
N LEU A 5 3.74 13.22 3.15
CA LEU A 5 3.27 12.74 1.85
C LEU A 5 4.37 12.70 0.78
N GLY A 6 5.59 13.03 1.11
CA GLY A 6 6.68 13.07 0.15
C GLY A 6 8.02 13.35 0.81
N ARG A 7 9.02 13.52 -0.04
CA ARG A 7 10.41 13.82 0.33
C ARG A 7 10.97 14.93 -0.53
N ASN A 8 11.92 15.67 0.00
CA ASN A 8 12.72 16.57 -0.82
C ASN A 8 13.73 15.75 -1.63
N CYS A 9 13.65 15.86 -2.95
CA CYS A 9 14.51 15.17 -3.89
C CYS A 9 15.40 16.16 -4.63
N PHE A 10 16.55 15.69 -5.08
CA PHE A 10 17.47 16.49 -5.88
C PHE A 10 17.06 16.43 -7.34
N ILE A 11 16.54 17.53 -7.89
CA ILE A 11 15.86 17.59 -9.17
C ILE A 11 16.63 18.44 -10.17
N ALA A 12 16.63 18.06 -11.44
CA ALA A 12 17.03 18.93 -12.53
C ALA A 12 15.96 18.97 -13.65
N PHE A 13 15.91 20.13 -14.32
CA PHE A 13 15.11 20.33 -15.51
C PHE A 13 16.02 20.21 -16.73
N MET A 14 15.95 19.08 -17.40
CA MET A 14 16.67 18.81 -18.65
C MET A 14 15.97 17.72 -19.44
N THR A 15 16.18 17.69 -20.73
CA THR A 15 15.76 16.57 -21.57
C THR A 15 16.73 15.40 -21.39
N TRP A 16 16.23 14.17 -21.35
CA TRP A 16 17.05 12.99 -21.19
C TRP A 16 16.58 11.84 -22.08
N GLU A 17 17.23 11.65 -23.20
CA GLU A 17 17.03 10.53 -24.14
C GLU A 17 15.56 10.28 -24.54
N GLY A 18 14.70 11.28 -24.40
CA GLY A 18 13.26 11.17 -24.66
C GLY A 18 12.45 10.48 -23.54
N TYR A 19 13.10 9.95 -22.50
CA TYR A 19 12.40 9.25 -21.41
C TYR A 19 11.58 10.16 -20.50
N ASN A 20 11.77 11.47 -20.58
CA ASN A 20 10.98 12.46 -19.88
C ASN A 20 10.18 13.37 -20.82
N TYR A 21 9.86 12.87 -22.02
CA TYR A 21 9.00 13.58 -22.97
C TYR A 21 7.63 13.87 -22.37
N GLU A 22 7.11 15.08 -22.60
CA GLU A 22 5.90 15.62 -22.00
C GLU A 22 5.99 15.63 -20.46
N ASP A 23 5.08 14.93 -19.77
CA ASP A 23 5.01 14.85 -18.30
C ASP A 23 5.64 13.56 -17.75
N ALA A 24 6.43 12.87 -18.55
CA ALA A 24 7.15 11.69 -18.10
C ALA A 24 8.28 12.08 -17.14
N ILE A 25 8.45 11.30 -16.10
CA ILE A 25 9.42 11.53 -15.02
C ILE A 25 10.44 10.40 -15.02
N LEU A 26 11.71 10.77 -14.97
CA LEU A 26 12.81 9.85 -14.81
C LEU A 26 13.29 9.89 -13.37
N ILE A 27 13.43 8.75 -12.73
CA ILE A 27 13.86 8.65 -11.33
C ILE A 27 15.10 7.78 -11.17
N ASN A 28 15.88 8.09 -10.14
CA ASN A 28 17.03 7.32 -9.71
C ASN A 28 16.60 6.08 -8.91
N GLU A 29 17.18 4.92 -9.20
CA GLU A 29 16.94 3.66 -8.50
C GLU A 29 17.24 3.76 -6.99
N ARG A 30 18.12 4.67 -6.58
CA ARG A 30 18.41 4.95 -5.18
C ARG A 30 17.15 5.29 -4.37
N LEU A 31 16.20 6.05 -4.97
CA LEU A 31 14.92 6.38 -4.31
C LEU A 31 14.09 5.13 -3.99
N VAL A 32 14.18 4.11 -4.84
CA VAL A 32 13.50 2.82 -4.65
C VAL A 32 14.23 1.95 -3.64
N LYS A 33 15.57 1.87 -3.74
CA LYS A 33 16.41 1.05 -2.84
C LYS A 33 16.36 1.53 -1.39
N GLU A 34 16.43 2.86 -1.20
CA GLU A 34 16.43 3.48 0.13
C GLU A 34 15.01 3.72 0.69
N ASP A 35 13.98 3.21 0.03
CA ASP A 35 12.57 3.35 0.45
C ASP A 35 12.14 4.81 0.68
N ARG A 36 12.71 5.77 -0.06
CA ARG A 36 12.44 7.20 0.17
C ARG A 36 11.02 7.62 -0.16
N LEU A 37 10.41 6.94 -1.14
CA LEU A 37 9.05 7.20 -1.61
C LEU A 37 8.13 5.97 -1.43
N SER A 38 8.55 5.01 -0.61
CA SER A 38 7.72 3.86 -0.27
C SER A 38 6.57 4.23 0.65
N THR A 39 5.44 3.60 0.44
CA THR A 39 4.22 3.81 1.22
C THR A 39 3.77 2.51 1.86
N ILE A 40 3.13 2.62 3.04
CA ILE A 40 2.49 1.49 3.70
C ILE A 40 0.99 1.66 3.55
N HIS A 41 0.36 0.68 2.91
CA HIS A 41 -1.09 0.60 2.77
C HIS A 41 -1.60 -0.43 3.75
N ILE A 42 -2.61 -0.05 4.54
CA ILE A 42 -3.29 -0.95 5.46
C ILE A 42 -4.70 -1.16 4.93
N GLU A 43 -5.01 -2.40 4.60
CA GLU A 43 -6.34 -2.80 4.11
C GLU A 43 -7.07 -3.59 5.18
N GLU A 44 -8.37 -3.34 5.28
CA GLU A 44 -9.26 -3.98 6.23
C GLU A 44 -10.09 -5.04 5.53
N TYR A 45 -10.11 -6.24 6.11
CA TYR A 45 -10.92 -7.36 5.66
C TYR A 45 -11.83 -7.82 6.79
N GLU A 46 -13.12 -7.91 6.51
CA GLU A 46 -14.12 -8.30 7.50
C GLU A 46 -14.70 -9.70 7.20
N CYS A 47 -14.88 -10.47 8.24
CA CYS A 47 -15.59 -11.74 8.20
C CYS A 47 -16.69 -11.74 9.26
N GLU A 48 -17.92 -11.93 8.83
CA GLU A 48 -19.09 -12.02 9.69
C GLU A 48 -19.59 -13.46 9.78
N ALA A 49 -19.86 -13.93 10.99
CA ALA A 49 -20.61 -15.16 11.22
C ALA A 49 -22.06 -14.80 11.51
N ARG A 50 -22.96 -15.21 10.60
CA ARG A 50 -24.38 -14.86 10.65
C ARG A 50 -25.24 -16.09 10.93
N ASP A 51 -26.43 -15.84 11.48
CA ASP A 51 -27.47 -16.86 11.54
C ASP A 51 -28.03 -17.13 10.14
N THR A 52 -28.11 -18.41 9.77
CA THR A 52 -28.74 -18.86 8.54
C THR A 52 -29.97 -19.71 8.84
N LYS A 53 -30.82 -19.93 7.84
CA LYS A 53 -32.01 -20.80 7.98
C LYS A 53 -31.66 -22.25 8.32
N LEU A 54 -30.44 -22.68 8.05
CA LEU A 54 -29.93 -24.04 8.27
C LEU A 54 -29.11 -24.16 9.57
N GLY A 55 -28.93 -23.08 10.29
CA GLY A 55 -28.12 -22.99 11.50
C GLY A 55 -27.16 -21.81 11.45
N PRO A 56 -26.50 -21.49 12.57
CA PRO A 56 -25.53 -20.41 12.63
C PRO A 56 -24.23 -20.78 11.87
N GLU A 57 -23.63 -19.78 11.22
CA GLU A 57 -22.24 -19.88 10.75
C GLU A 57 -21.29 -19.87 11.96
N GLU A 58 -20.18 -20.57 11.83
CA GLU A 58 -19.20 -20.72 12.91
C GLU A 58 -17.81 -20.32 12.41
N ILE A 59 -17.12 -19.51 13.22
CA ILE A 59 -15.69 -19.23 13.02
C ILE A 59 -14.91 -20.31 13.75
N THR A 60 -14.15 -21.10 12.98
CA THR A 60 -13.44 -22.26 13.49
C THR A 60 -12.17 -22.57 12.70
N ARG A 61 -11.19 -23.18 13.37
CA ARG A 61 -9.99 -23.69 12.72
C ARG A 61 -10.26 -25.01 11.96
N ASP A 62 -11.34 -25.70 12.30
CA ASP A 62 -11.68 -26.99 11.75
C ASP A 62 -12.46 -26.83 10.43
N ILE A 63 -11.73 -26.61 9.35
CA ILE A 63 -12.24 -26.33 8.01
C ILE A 63 -12.18 -27.62 7.19
N PRO A 64 -13.28 -28.03 6.50
CA PRO A 64 -13.28 -29.22 5.69
C PRO A 64 -12.36 -29.06 4.46
N ASN A 65 -11.68 -30.15 4.08
CA ASN A 65 -10.84 -30.25 2.87
C ASN A 65 -9.67 -29.27 2.80
N VAL A 66 -9.13 -28.88 3.96
CA VAL A 66 -7.97 -27.97 4.07
C VAL A 66 -6.84 -28.68 4.76
N GLY A 67 -5.62 -28.60 4.17
CA GLY A 67 -4.41 -29.19 4.75
C GLY A 67 -3.85 -28.37 5.90
N GLU A 68 -3.06 -29.01 6.77
CA GLU A 68 -2.45 -28.34 7.93
C GLU A 68 -1.57 -27.15 7.57
N SER A 69 -0.95 -27.16 6.40
CA SER A 69 -0.12 -26.04 5.92
C SER A 69 -0.91 -24.76 5.73
N ALA A 70 -2.18 -24.85 5.30
CA ALA A 70 -3.05 -23.70 5.07
C ALA A 70 -3.59 -23.08 6.36
N ILE A 71 -3.63 -23.84 7.45
CA ILE A 71 -4.13 -23.38 8.76
C ILE A 71 -3.02 -23.11 9.79
N LYS A 72 -1.75 -23.24 9.39
CA LYS A 72 -0.59 -23.09 10.29
C LYS A 72 -0.54 -21.73 11.01
N ASN A 73 -1.02 -20.67 10.36
CA ASN A 73 -1.00 -19.31 10.88
C ASN A 73 -2.31 -18.92 11.59
N LEU A 74 -3.28 -19.83 11.68
CA LEU A 74 -4.51 -19.63 12.43
C LEU A 74 -4.31 -20.01 13.90
N ASP A 75 -4.95 -19.28 14.78
CA ASP A 75 -5.04 -19.61 16.20
C ASP A 75 -6.06 -20.76 16.45
N GLU A 76 -6.28 -21.11 17.71
CA GLU A 76 -7.23 -22.16 18.11
C GLU A 76 -8.68 -21.83 17.72
N ARG A 77 -9.01 -20.56 17.58
CA ARG A 77 -10.33 -20.06 17.15
C ARG A 77 -10.50 -20.04 15.63
N GLY A 78 -9.43 -20.27 14.86
CA GLY A 78 -9.45 -20.19 13.42
C GLY A 78 -9.20 -18.78 12.88
N ILE A 79 -8.65 -17.88 13.68
CA ILE A 79 -8.36 -16.50 13.31
C ILE A 79 -6.85 -16.36 13.11
N ILE A 80 -6.45 -15.62 12.09
CA ILE A 80 -5.03 -15.42 11.79
C ILE A 80 -4.33 -14.63 12.87
N ARG A 81 -3.09 -15.03 13.19
CA ARG A 81 -2.27 -14.35 14.20
C ARG A 81 -1.62 -13.08 13.64
N ILE A 82 -1.45 -12.09 14.51
CA ILE A 82 -0.71 -10.87 14.21
C ILE A 82 0.75 -11.20 13.91
N GLY A 83 1.32 -10.54 12.89
CA GLY A 83 2.70 -10.75 12.42
C GLY A 83 2.84 -11.86 11.37
N ALA A 84 1.76 -12.57 11.02
CA ALA A 84 1.79 -13.55 9.94
C ALA A 84 1.95 -12.88 8.58
N GLU A 85 2.83 -13.41 7.75
CA GLU A 85 2.90 -13.07 6.32
C GLU A 85 1.83 -13.88 5.58
N VAL A 86 1.09 -13.20 4.72
CA VAL A 86 -0.01 -13.76 3.95
C VAL A 86 0.12 -13.43 2.47
N ASP A 87 -0.22 -14.42 1.66
CA ASP A 87 -0.27 -14.31 0.21
C ASP A 87 -1.69 -14.58 -0.30
N SER A 88 -1.91 -14.29 -1.58
CA SER A 88 -3.17 -14.53 -2.26
C SER A 88 -3.68 -15.96 -2.05
N GLY A 89 -4.91 -16.08 -1.54
CA GLY A 89 -5.55 -17.37 -1.25
C GLY A 89 -5.34 -17.92 0.15
N ASP A 90 -4.44 -17.33 0.96
CA ASP A 90 -4.28 -17.71 2.37
C ASP A 90 -5.53 -17.41 3.18
N ILE A 91 -5.81 -18.25 4.18
CA ILE A 91 -6.98 -18.11 5.03
C ILE A 91 -6.69 -17.09 6.13
N LEU A 92 -7.53 -16.05 6.21
CA LEU A 92 -7.50 -15.04 7.26
C LEU A 92 -8.38 -15.44 8.46
N VAL A 93 -9.58 -15.89 8.17
CA VAL A 93 -10.56 -16.33 9.17
C VAL A 93 -11.22 -17.60 8.67
N GLY A 94 -11.05 -18.67 9.40
CA GLY A 94 -11.74 -19.93 9.12
C GLY A 94 -13.20 -19.83 9.48
N LYS A 95 -14.09 -20.00 8.51
CA LYS A 95 -15.53 -19.99 8.71
C LYS A 95 -16.18 -21.15 7.96
N VAL A 96 -17.16 -21.76 8.59
CA VAL A 96 -17.97 -22.83 8.00
C VAL A 96 -19.44 -22.46 8.06
N THR A 97 -20.17 -22.82 7.01
CA THR A 97 -21.60 -22.58 6.89
C THR A 97 -22.33 -23.93 6.77
N PRO A 98 -23.44 -24.14 7.50
CA PRO A 98 -24.23 -25.36 7.36
C PRO A 98 -24.74 -25.57 5.94
N LYS A 99 -24.68 -26.83 5.45
CA LYS A 99 -25.23 -27.25 4.15
C LYS A 99 -26.67 -27.73 4.28
N GLY A 100 -27.49 -27.42 3.28
CA GLY A 100 -28.79 -28.03 3.14
C GLY A 100 -28.70 -29.46 2.57
N GLU A 101 -29.70 -30.31 2.85
CA GLU A 101 -29.78 -31.69 2.33
C GLU A 101 -29.72 -31.79 0.80
N THR A 102 -30.15 -30.77 0.10
CA THR A 102 -30.11 -30.67 -1.37
C THR A 102 -28.72 -30.35 -1.95
N GLU A 103 -27.82 -29.85 -1.14
CA GLU A 103 -26.46 -29.44 -1.58
C GLU A 103 -25.42 -30.56 -1.40
N LEU A 104 -25.82 -31.73 -0.84
CA LEU A 104 -24.93 -32.86 -0.68
C LEU A 104 -24.63 -33.52 -2.03
N THR A 105 -23.35 -33.75 -2.31
CA THR A 105 -22.93 -34.53 -3.47
C THR A 105 -23.38 -36.00 -3.31
N ALA A 106 -23.44 -36.76 -4.42
CA ALA A 106 -23.80 -38.18 -4.37
C ALA A 106 -22.83 -39.00 -3.49
N GLU A 107 -21.54 -38.61 -3.47
CA GLU A 107 -20.51 -39.22 -2.64
C GLU A 107 -20.72 -38.92 -1.16
N GLU A 108 -21.04 -37.66 -0.81
CA GLU A 108 -21.34 -37.25 0.58
C GLU A 108 -22.60 -37.95 1.11
N ARG A 109 -23.64 -38.13 0.27
CA ARG A 109 -24.82 -38.91 0.65
C ARG A 109 -24.50 -40.38 0.91
N LEU A 110 -23.62 -40.97 0.09
CA LEU A 110 -23.19 -42.34 0.26
C LEU A 110 -22.35 -42.51 1.55
N LEU A 111 -21.42 -41.60 1.82
CA LEU A 111 -20.63 -41.57 3.04
C LEU A 111 -21.50 -41.42 4.30
N ARG A 112 -22.55 -40.59 4.22
CA ARG A 112 -23.55 -40.45 5.30
C ARG A 112 -24.32 -41.73 5.54
N ALA A 113 -24.69 -42.42 4.48
CA ALA A 113 -25.40 -43.71 4.59
C ALA A 113 -24.54 -44.82 5.18
N ILE A 114 -23.23 -44.82 4.90
CA ILE A 114 -22.28 -45.86 5.36
C ILE A 114 -21.73 -45.59 6.75
N PHE A 115 -21.36 -44.33 7.04
CA PHE A 115 -20.63 -43.96 8.25
C PHE A 115 -21.48 -43.18 9.29
N GLY A 116 -22.79 -42.98 9.05
CA GLY A 116 -23.67 -42.24 9.93
C GLY A 116 -23.37 -40.72 9.93
N GLU A 117 -23.87 -40.01 10.96
CA GLU A 117 -23.82 -38.54 11.08
C GLU A 117 -22.42 -37.90 11.16
N LYS A 118 -21.33 -38.64 10.92
CA LYS A 118 -19.96 -38.12 11.00
C LYS A 118 -19.47 -37.39 9.75
N ALA A 119 -20.22 -37.36 8.67
CA ALA A 119 -19.92 -36.47 7.54
C ALA A 119 -20.38 -35.06 7.91
N ARG A 120 -19.44 -34.13 8.08
CA ARG A 120 -19.76 -32.74 8.42
C ARG A 120 -20.66 -32.11 7.37
N GLU A 121 -21.82 -31.64 7.82
CA GLU A 121 -22.79 -30.93 7.00
C GLU A 121 -22.45 -29.45 6.84
N VAL A 122 -21.18 -29.11 6.66
CA VAL A 122 -20.70 -27.74 6.55
C VAL A 122 -19.84 -27.55 5.31
N ARG A 123 -19.92 -26.36 4.73
CA ARG A 123 -19.05 -25.92 3.63
C ARG A 123 -18.06 -24.87 4.12
N ASP A 124 -16.89 -24.83 3.50
CA ASP A 124 -15.88 -23.80 3.72
C ASP A 124 -16.37 -22.47 3.12
N THR A 125 -16.56 -21.48 3.98
CA THR A 125 -16.86 -20.09 3.62
C THR A 125 -15.85 -19.14 4.25
N SER A 126 -14.65 -19.61 4.48
CA SER A 126 -13.55 -18.85 5.12
C SER A 126 -13.20 -17.60 4.32
N LEU A 127 -12.86 -16.56 5.05
CA LEU A 127 -12.29 -15.36 4.46
C LEU A 127 -10.86 -15.65 4.03
N LYS A 128 -10.58 -15.45 2.76
CA LYS A 128 -9.25 -15.63 2.16
C LYS A 128 -8.73 -14.31 1.62
N VAL A 129 -7.41 -14.19 1.58
CA VAL A 129 -6.75 -13.03 0.96
C VAL A 129 -7.14 -12.97 -0.52
N PRO A 130 -7.66 -11.84 -1.01
CA PRO A 130 -8.04 -11.69 -2.41
C PRO A 130 -6.87 -11.90 -3.36
N HIS A 131 -7.19 -12.21 -4.61
CA HIS A 131 -6.19 -12.43 -5.64
C HIS A 131 -5.39 -11.16 -5.91
N GLY A 132 -4.06 -11.28 -5.91
CA GLY A 132 -3.13 -10.16 -6.12
C GLY A 132 -2.80 -9.35 -4.86
N GLU A 133 -3.41 -9.68 -3.70
CA GLU A 133 -3.08 -9.06 -2.43
C GLU A 133 -2.12 -9.92 -1.62
N SER A 134 -1.25 -9.26 -0.86
CA SER A 134 -0.30 -9.90 0.06
C SER A 134 0.16 -8.88 1.09
N GLY A 135 0.71 -9.33 2.20
CA GLY A 135 1.23 -8.43 3.22
C GLY A 135 1.45 -9.11 4.56
N ILE A 136 1.49 -8.29 5.60
CA ILE A 136 1.69 -8.73 6.99
C ILE A 136 0.47 -8.34 7.80
N ILE A 137 -0.04 -9.24 8.63
CA ILE A 137 -1.12 -8.95 9.56
C ILE A 137 -0.60 -8.04 10.67
N VAL A 138 -1.14 -6.83 10.76
CA VAL A 138 -0.71 -5.83 11.76
C VAL A 138 -1.66 -5.75 12.95
N ASP A 139 -2.94 -6.03 12.73
CA ASP A 139 -3.95 -6.04 13.81
C ASP A 139 -5.10 -6.98 13.46
N VAL A 140 -5.75 -7.51 14.50
CA VAL A 140 -6.95 -8.32 14.38
C VAL A 140 -7.91 -7.93 15.50
N LYS A 141 -9.15 -7.59 15.16
CA LYS A 141 -10.19 -7.24 16.12
C LYS A 141 -11.34 -8.22 16.02
N VAL A 142 -11.78 -8.69 17.15
CA VAL A 142 -12.91 -9.64 17.27
C VAL A 142 -14.01 -8.98 18.09
N PHE A 143 -15.20 -8.93 17.51
CA PHE A 143 -16.40 -8.42 18.13
C PHE A 143 -17.41 -9.56 18.24
N THR A 144 -17.98 -9.74 19.42
CA THR A 144 -18.95 -10.80 19.67
C THR A 144 -20.18 -10.25 20.38
N ARG A 145 -21.33 -10.79 20.02
CA ARG A 145 -22.59 -10.42 20.68
C ARG A 145 -22.60 -10.79 22.16
N GLU A 146 -21.88 -11.84 22.53
CA GLU A 146 -21.72 -12.28 23.92
C GLU A 146 -20.98 -11.25 24.78
N ASN A 147 -20.04 -10.52 24.19
CA ASN A 147 -19.31 -9.44 24.86
C ASN A 147 -20.10 -8.13 24.95
N GLY A 148 -21.30 -8.08 24.35
CA GLY A 148 -22.13 -6.89 24.33
C GLY A 148 -21.78 -5.89 23.23
N ASP A 149 -21.00 -6.32 22.22
CA ASP A 149 -20.67 -5.48 21.06
C ASP A 149 -21.91 -5.22 20.19
N ASP A 150 -22.00 -3.99 19.66
CA ASP A 150 -23.11 -3.58 18.79
C ASP A 150 -22.86 -4.12 17.38
N LEU A 151 -23.48 -5.26 17.08
CA LEU A 151 -23.39 -5.95 15.79
C LEU A 151 -24.71 -5.82 15.01
N SER A 152 -24.58 -5.85 13.68
CA SER A 152 -25.76 -5.86 12.79
C SER A 152 -26.72 -7.00 13.14
N PRO A 153 -28.03 -6.83 12.88
CA PRO A 153 -29.01 -7.89 13.15
C PRO A 153 -28.65 -9.20 12.43
N GLY A 154 -28.67 -10.31 13.17
CA GLY A 154 -28.32 -11.62 12.66
C GLY A 154 -26.83 -11.96 12.60
N VAL A 155 -25.94 -11.03 12.96
CA VAL A 155 -24.49 -11.27 13.10
C VAL A 155 -24.17 -11.64 14.54
N ASN A 156 -23.49 -12.75 14.75
CA ASN A 156 -23.09 -13.23 16.08
C ASN A 156 -21.64 -12.88 16.41
N GLU A 157 -20.78 -12.93 15.41
CA GLU A 157 -19.35 -12.62 15.52
C GLU A 157 -18.86 -11.89 14.26
N LEU A 158 -18.01 -10.89 14.47
CA LEU A 158 -17.35 -10.11 13.41
C LEU A 158 -15.85 -10.09 13.69
N VAL A 159 -15.07 -10.49 12.72
CA VAL A 159 -13.60 -10.43 12.78
C VAL A 159 -13.11 -9.47 11.72
N ARG A 160 -12.28 -8.51 12.13
CA ARG A 160 -11.57 -7.56 11.25
C ARG A 160 -10.10 -7.86 11.26
N CYS A 161 -9.55 -8.12 10.08
CA CYS A 161 -8.13 -8.33 9.88
C CYS A 161 -7.54 -7.14 9.12
N TYR A 162 -6.42 -6.61 9.60
CA TYR A 162 -5.71 -5.49 8.98
C TYR A 162 -4.42 -6.01 8.38
N ILE A 163 -4.30 -5.88 7.04
CA ILE A 163 -3.12 -6.30 6.29
C ILE A 163 -2.33 -5.08 5.86
N ALA A 164 -1.08 -4.98 6.28
CA ALA A 164 -0.16 -3.95 5.84
C ALA A 164 0.67 -4.43 4.65
N LYS A 165 0.64 -3.67 3.57
CA LYS A 165 1.42 -3.89 2.36
C LYS A 165 2.34 -2.71 2.11
N LYS A 166 3.63 -3.00 1.95
CA LYS A 166 4.61 -1.99 1.56
C LYS A 166 4.65 -1.88 0.04
N ARG A 167 4.34 -0.70 -0.49
CA ARG A 167 4.42 -0.41 -1.93
C ARG A 167 5.62 0.48 -2.20
N LYS A 168 6.52 -0.01 -3.02
CA LYS A 168 7.64 0.76 -3.57
C LYS A 168 7.20 1.48 -4.82
N ILE A 169 7.81 2.64 -5.06
CA ILE A 169 7.55 3.41 -6.27
C ILE A 169 8.05 2.65 -7.51
N THR A 170 7.23 2.62 -8.56
CA THR A 170 7.51 1.88 -9.79
C THR A 170 7.18 2.70 -11.04
N VAL A 171 7.60 2.20 -12.20
CA VAL A 171 7.18 2.73 -13.50
C VAL A 171 5.66 2.70 -13.61
N GLY A 172 5.06 3.80 -14.07
CA GLY A 172 3.62 3.98 -14.17
C GLY A 172 2.97 4.69 -12.98
N ASP A 173 3.69 4.86 -11.86
CA ASP A 173 3.17 5.62 -10.72
C ASP A 173 3.14 7.12 -11.03
N LYS A 174 2.16 7.81 -10.46
CA LYS A 174 2.00 9.25 -10.58
C LYS A 174 2.75 9.96 -9.48
N MET A 175 3.49 10.99 -9.87
CA MET A 175 4.17 11.91 -8.96
C MET A 175 3.73 13.34 -9.19
N ALA A 176 3.82 14.17 -8.17
CA ALA A 176 3.56 15.60 -8.26
C ALA A 176 4.47 16.40 -7.33
N GLY A 177 4.74 17.64 -7.71
CA GLY A 177 5.35 18.64 -6.83
C GLY A 177 4.29 19.51 -6.14
N ARG A 178 4.76 20.60 -5.53
CA ARG A 178 3.91 21.57 -4.80
C ARG A 178 3.34 22.70 -5.68
N HIS A 179 3.61 22.70 -6.98
CA HIS A 179 3.28 23.78 -7.92
C HIS A 179 2.30 23.34 -9.02
N GLY A 180 1.48 22.32 -8.76
CA GLY A 180 0.56 21.78 -9.76
C GLY A 180 1.24 21.00 -10.89
N ASN A 181 2.53 20.79 -10.81
CA ASN A 181 3.29 19.94 -11.72
C ASN A 181 3.06 18.47 -11.34
N LYS A 182 2.65 17.69 -12.32
CA LYS A 182 2.35 16.26 -12.17
C LYS A 182 2.90 15.48 -13.36
N GLY A 183 3.23 14.24 -13.13
CA GLY A 183 3.72 13.37 -14.17
C GLY A 183 3.68 11.91 -13.79
N VAL A 184 4.07 11.06 -14.71
CA VAL A 184 4.10 9.60 -14.54
C VAL A 184 5.54 9.12 -14.71
N ILE A 185 5.98 8.23 -13.83
CA ILE A 185 7.32 7.65 -13.91
C ILE A 185 7.40 6.78 -15.17
N SER A 186 8.29 7.17 -16.07
CA SER A 186 8.56 6.44 -17.32
C SER A 186 9.64 5.39 -17.15
N ARG A 187 10.65 5.70 -16.35
CA ARG A 187 11.80 4.82 -16.15
C ARG A 187 12.48 5.05 -14.80
N VAL A 188 13.00 3.96 -14.25
CA VAL A 188 13.91 3.97 -13.11
C VAL A 188 15.29 3.64 -13.65
N LEU A 189 16.24 4.55 -13.48
CA LEU A 189 17.63 4.36 -13.93
C LEU A 189 18.55 3.99 -12.77
N PRO A 190 19.54 3.12 -13.00
CA PRO A 190 20.64 2.92 -12.07
C PRO A 190 21.34 4.25 -11.74
N GLU A 191 21.93 4.33 -10.54
CA GLU A 191 22.58 5.57 -10.07
C GLU A 191 23.70 6.02 -10.99
N GLU A 192 24.46 5.10 -11.55
CA GLU A 192 25.57 5.32 -12.48
C GLU A 192 25.15 5.87 -13.85
N ASP A 193 23.90 5.63 -14.26
CA ASP A 193 23.34 6.11 -15.52
C ASP A 193 22.63 7.45 -15.40
N MET A 194 22.46 7.95 -14.16
CA MET A 194 21.83 9.24 -13.89
C MET A 194 22.77 10.40 -14.19
N PRO A 195 22.23 11.56 -14.67
CA PRO A 195 22.99 12.80 -14.72
C PRO A 195 23.50 13.16 -13.34
N PHE A 196 24.65 13.79 -13.26
CA PHE A 196 25.31 14.15 -12.01
C PHE A 196 25.91 15.57 -12.05
N MET A 197 26.13 16.14 -10.88
CA MET A 197 26.78 17.45 -10.73
C MET A 197 28.30 17.33 -10.85
N GLU A 198 29.00 18.47 -10.97
CA GLU A 198 30.48 18.52 -11.02
C GLU A 198 31.17 17.83 -9.83
N ASN A 199 30.51 17.81 -8.69
CA ASN A 199 31.00 17.13 -7.48
C ASN A 199 30.73 15.60 -7.49
N GLY A 200 30.19 15.06 -8.58
CA GLY A 200 29.86 13.64 -8.74
C GLY A 200 28.53 13.21 -8.09
N GLN A 201 27.77 14.14 -7.50
CA GLN A 201 26.47 13.80 -6.89
C GLN A 201 25.42 13.53 -7.96
N PRO A 202 24.83 12.33 -8.02
CA PRO A 202 23.79 12.01 -9.00
C PRO A 202 22.46 12.70 -8.64
N LEU A 203 21.67 12.97 -9.67
CA LEU A 203 20.31 13.50 -9.51
C LEU A 203 19.36 12.40 -9.04
N ASP A 204 18.32 12.80 -8.33
CA ASP A 204 17.25 11.92 -7.91
C ASP A 204 16.13 11.84 -8.98
N ILE A 205 15.81 12.98 -9.59
CA ILE A 205 14.70 13.12 -10.53
C ILE A 205 15.10 14.04 -11.67
N VAL A 206 14.71 13.69 -12.89
CA VAL A 206 14.89 14.52 -14.09
C VAL A 206 13.52 14.82 -14.69
N LEU A 207 13.22 16.11 -14.82
CA LEU A 207 11.98 16.63 -15.34
C LEU A 207 12.19 17.34 -16.67
N ASN A 208 11.19 17.28 -17.56
CA ASN A 208 11.24 17.97 -18.82
C ASN A 208 10.99 19.48 -18.66
N PRO A 209 11.89 20.35 -19.11
CA PRO A 209 11.71 21.79 -19.02
C PRO A 209 10.54 22.32 -19.88
N GLN A 210 10.14 21.60 -20.92
CA GLN A 210 9.00 21.98 -21.78
C GLN A 210 7.66 22.02 -21.04
N GLY A 211 7.55 21.33 -19.90
CA GLY A 211 6.35 21.35 -19.04
C GLY A 211 6.13 22.63 -18.27
N ILE A 212 7.06 23.60 -18.32
CA ILE A 212 7.00 24.81 -17.49
C ILE A 212 6.35 26.02 -18.21
N PRO A 213 6.75 26.40 -19.44
CA PRO A 213 6.34 27.68 -20.01
C PRO A 213 4.84 27.84 -20.20
N SER A 214 4.18 26.83 -20.76
CA SER A 214 2.75 26.89 -21.06
C SER A 214 1.86 26.81 -19.81
N ARG A 215 2.37 26.24 -18.71
CA ARG A 215 1.61 26.05 -17.47
C ARG A 215 1.81 27.18 -16.46
N MET A 216 2.72 28.11 -16.73
CA MET A 216 2.96 29.32 -15.94
C MET A 216 3.23 29.03 -14.45
N ASN A 217 3.87 27.92 -14.12
CA ASN A 217 4.23 27.52 -12.77
C ASN A 217 5.74 27.60 -12.52
N ILE A 218 6.31 28.78 -12.82
CA ILE A 218 7.74 29.05 -12.66
C ILE A 218 8.24 28.85 -11.21
N GLY A 219 7.35 28.91 -10.23
CA GLY A 219 7.67 28.66 -8.83
C GLY A 219 8.40 27.36 -8.57
N GLN A 220 8.16 26.31 -9.38
CA GLN A 220 8.89 25.05 -9.27
C GLN A 220 10.40 25.19 -9.59
N VAL A 221 10.75 26.07 -10.53
CA VAL A 221 12.17 26.35 -10.86
C VAL A 221 12.82 27.18 -9.74
N LEU A 222 12.13 28.18 -9.23
CA LEU A 222 12.60 28.98 -8.10
C LEU A 222 12.79 28.11 -6.85
N GLU A 223 11.90 27.16 -6.62
CA GLU A 223 12.01 26.17 -5.54
C GLU A 223 13.28 25.32 -5.65
N VAL A 224 13.62 24.84 -6.84
CA VAL A 224 14.82 24.03 -7.05
C VAL A 224 16.08 24.84 -6.74
N HIS A 225 16.15 26.10 -7.18
CA HIS A 225 17.30 26.96 -6.90
C HIS A 225 17.44 27.28 -5.40
N LEU A 226 16.34 27.70 -4.77
CA LEU A 226 16.36 27.99 -3.34
C LEU A 226 16.61 26.72 -2.51
N GLY A 227 16.08 25.58 -2.93
CA GLY A 227 16.28 24.29 -2.30
C GLY A 227 17.74 23.82 -2.37
N LEU A 228 18.44 24.08 -3.47
CA LEU A 228 19.87 23.79 -3.59
C LEU A 228 20.68 24.61 -2.57
N ALA A 229 20.42 25.93 -2.50
CA ALA A 229 21.05 26.79 -1.50
C ALA A 229 20.75 26.36 -0.06
N ALA A 230 19.47 26.10 0.23
CA ALA A 230 19.01 25.66 1.55
C ALA A 230 19.64 24.33 1.98
N LYS A 231 19.78 23.37 1.06
CA LYS A 231 20.45 22.09 1.33
C LYS A 231 21.92 22.29 1.71
N THR A 232 22.63 23.16 0.99
CA THR A 232 24.05 23.43 1.24
C THR A 232 24.26 24.19 2.55
N LEU A 233 23.37 25.16 2.86
CA LEU A 233 23.45 25.98 4.08
C LEU A 233 22.80 25.33 5.31
N GLY A 234 22.11 24.18 5.15
CA GLY A 234 21.39 23.51 6.24
C GLY A 234 20.12 24.24 6.69
N TRP A 235 19.52 25.04 5.81
CA TRP A 235 18.31 25.82 6.13
C TRP A 235 17.03 25.02 5.94
N HIS A 236 16.04 25.35 6.78
CA HIS A 236 14.63 25.04 6.55
C HIS A 236 13.90 26.29 6.14
N VAL A 237 13.49 26.37 4.88
CA VAL A 237 12.84 27.56 4.32
C VAL A 237 11.35 27.35 4.25
N ALA A 238 10.59 28.29 4.85
CA ALA A 238 9.14 28.34 4.74
C ALA A 238 8.72 29.58 3.94
N THR A 239 8.06 29.37 2.81
CA THR A 239 7.51 30.43 1.96
C THR A 239 6.01 30.26 1.86
N SER A 240 5.24 31.28 2.28
CA SER A 240 3.80 31.28 2.13
C SER A 240 3.40 31.80 0.74
N VAL A 241 2.14 31.54 0.34
CA VAL A 241 1.60 31.98 -0.96
C VAL A 241 1.71 33.49 -1.17
N PHE A 242 1.52 34.28 -0.11
CA PHE A 242 1.52 35.74 -0.17
C PHE A 242 2.81 36.42 0.34
N ASP A 243 3.72 35.62 0.88
CA ASP A 243 5.02 36.09 1.39
C ASP A 243 6.11 35.10 0.93
N GLY A 244 6.28 35.02 -0.37
CA GLY A 244 7.27 34.17 -1.03
C GLY A 244 8.64 34.81 -1.11
N ALA A 245 9.66 34.00 -1.41
CA ALA A 245 11.00 34.47 -1.68
C ALA A 245 11.07 35.19 -3.04
N LYS A 246 11.68 36.37 -3.05
CA LYS A 246 11.97 37.10 -4.29
C LYS A 246 13.20 36.54 -4.99
N GLU A 247 13.33 36.80 -6.28
CA GLU A 247 14.48 36.36 -7.08
C GLU A 247 15.82 36.83 -6.48
N GLU A 248 15.86 38.06 -5.99
CA GLU A 248 17.04 38.64 -5.32
C GLU A 248 17.48 37.84 -4.09
N ASN A 249 16.50 37.45 -3.24
CA ASN A 249 16.79 36.64 -2.06
C ASN A 249 17.34 35.26 -2.43
N ILE A 250 16.84 34.66 -3.52
CA ILE A 250 17.32 33.38 -4.01
C ILE A 250 18.75 33.48 -4.55
N ARG A 251 19.06 34.55 -5.29
CA ARG A 251 20.43 34.83 -5.77
C ARG A 251 21.42 35.01 -4.62
N GLU A 252 21.05 35.80 -3.62
CA GLU A 252 21.89 36.01 -2.42
C GLU A 252 22.12 34.68 -1.70
N ALA A 253 21.10 33.86 -1.55
CA ALA A 253 21.22 32.54 -0.92
C ALA A 253 22.15 31.60 -1.71
N LEU A 254 22.08 31.60 -3.04
CA LEU A 254 22.99 30.82 -3.89
C LEU A 254 24.44 31.29 -3.76
N VAL A 255 24.69 32.62 -3.77
CA VAL A 255 26.04 33.15 -3.56
C VAL A 255 26.57 32.74 -2.20
N GLN A 256 25.75 32.83 -1.13
CA GLN A 256 26.17 32.36 0.21
C GLN A 256 26.45 30.85 0.23
N ALA A 257 25.76 30.06 -0.56
CA ALA A 257 25.98 28.63 -0.70
C ALA A 257 27.19 28.26 -1.58
N GLY A 258 27.80 29.25 -2.25
CA GLY A 258 28.98 29.04 -3.11
C GLY A 258 28.66 28.72 -4.58
N TYR A 259 27.46 29.08 -5.07
CA TYR A 259 27.00 28.91 -6.45
C TYR A 259 26.93 30.22 -7.19
#